data_aa868f12f47773dca8cc41939806b9f9
#
_entry.id   aa868f12f47773dca8cc41939806b9f9
#
_cell.length_a   1.000
_cell.length_b   1.000
_cell.length_c   1.000
_cell.angle_alpha   90.00
_cell.angle_beta   90.00
_cell.angle_gamma   90.00
#
_symmetry.space_group_name_H-M   'P 1'
#
loop_
_entity.id
_entity.type
_entity.pdbx_description
1 polymer ?
#
loop_
_entity_poly.entity_id
_entity_poly.type
_entity_poly.pdbx_seq_one_letter_code
_entity_poly.pdbx_strand_id
1 'polypeptide(L)'
;MSINLGMPALPPPTLAPRRKTRQIKVGKVLVGGDAPVSVQSMTTTPTNDVNKTLQQIAELTAAGCDIVRVACPRQEDADALPEIAKHSQIPVIADIHFQPSYVFAAIEAGCAAVRVNPGNIRRFDDQVKEIAQAAKDHGTSLRIGVNAGSLDKRLLEKYGKATPEALVESAVWEASLFEEHDFHDFKISVKHNDPVVMVQAYEMLAERGDWPLHLGVTEAGPAFQGTIKSSVAFGALLSKGIGDTIRVSLSAPPVEEVKVGLQILQSLNLRERKLEIVSCPSCGRAQVDVYTLAEQVTAGLEGMEVPLRVAVMGCVVNGPGEAREADLGVASGNGKGQIFVKGEVIKTVPESAIVETLIEEAMRIAEQMEPAEGAEPTVTVS
;
A
#
# COMPACT_ATOMS: atom_id res chain seq x y z
N MET A 1 7.68 -29.65 -28.47
CA MET A 1 8.40 -28.36 -28.39
C MET A 1 7.38 -27.25 -28.56
N SER A 2 6.94 -26.63 -27.49
CA SER A 2 6.10 -25.41 -27.58
C SER A 2 7.03 -24.24 -27.86
N ILE A 3 6.87 -23.60 -29.00
CA ILE A 3 7.59 -22.40 -29.37
C ILE A 3 6.98 -21.27 -28.54
N ASN A 4 7.75 -20.77 -27.58
CA ASN A 4 7.38 -19.58 -26.81
C ASN A 4 7.58 -18.37 -27.73
N LEU A 5 6.48 -17.83 -28.28
CA LEU A 5 6.48 -16.72 -29.25
C LEU A 5 6.71 -15.34 -28.61
N GLY A 6 7.26 -15.26 -27.41
CA GLY A 6 7.55 -13.98 -26.75
C GLY A 6 6.31 -13.18 -26.36
N MET A 7 5.15 -13.81 -26.22
CA MET A 7 3.96 -13.15 -25.70
C MET A 7 4.21 -12.78 -24.23
N PRO A 8 3.92 -11.55 -23.80
CA PRO A 8 4.03 -11.17 -22.41
C PRO A 8 3.18 -12.13 -21.57
N ALA A 9 3.72 -12.56 -20.43
CA ALA A 9 2.96 -13.39 -19.49
C ALA A 9 1.65 -12.65 -19.14
N LEU A 10 0.53 -13.37 -19.20
CA LEU A 10 -0.74 -12.79 -18.77
C LEU A 10 -0.61 -12.33 -17.32
N PRO A 11 -1.07 -11.12 -16.98
CA PRO A 11 -1.05 -10.68 -15.61
C PRO A 11 -1.81 -11.67 -14.72
N PRO A 12 -1.38 -11.89 -13.48
CA PRO A 12 -2.06 -12.79 -12.58
C PRO A 12 -3.51 -12.35 -12.37
N PRO A 13 -4.46 -13.31 -12.21
CA PRO A 13 -5.88 -12.99 -12.10
C PRO A 13 -6.15 -12.16 -10.85
N THR A 14 -7.01 -11.15 -10.98
CA THR A 14 -7.58 -10.39 -9.86
C THR A 14 -9.00 -10.89 -9.55
N LEU A 15 -9.48 -10.67 -8.32
CA LEU A 15 -10.80 -11.17 -7.89
C LEU A 15 -11.97 -10.42 -8.57
N ALA A 16 -11.78 -9.15 -8.88
CA ALA A 16 -12.74 -8.35 -9.64
C ALA A 16 -12.00 -7.27 -10.44
N PRO A 17 -12.59 -6.78 -11.56
CA PRO A 17 -12.10 -5.59 -12.22
C PRO A 17 -12.21 -4.39 -11.27
N ARG A 18 -11.27 -3.47 -11.37
CA ARG A 18 -11.29 -2.26 -10.55
C ARG A 18 -12.49 -1.37 -10.89
N ARG A 19 -13.09 -0.76 -9.86
CA ARG A 19 -14.13 0.26 -10.01
C ARG A 19 -13.60 1.41 -10.89
N LYS A 20 -14.39 1.85 -11.85
CA LYS A 20 -14.05 3.01 -12.65
C LYS A 20 -14.11 4.27 -11.81
N THR A 21 -12.98 4.95 -11.68
CA THR A 21 -12.84 6.21 -10.98
C THR A 21 -12.22 7.26 -11.89
N ARG A 22 -12.44 8.54 -11.58
CA ARG A 22 -11.60 9.60 -12.17
C ARG A 22 -10.15 9.37 -11.73
N GLN A 23 -9.21 9.86 -12.50
CA GLN A 23 -7.80 9.80 -12.16
C GLN A 23 -7.32 11.18 -11.73
N ILE A 24 -6.62 11.23 -10.60
CA ILE A 24 -5.98 12.45 -10.09
C ILE A 24 -4.47 12.26 -10.01
N LYS A 25 -3.73 13.37 -9.86
CA LYS A 25 -2.28 13.34 -9.66
C LYS A 25 -1.95 13.73 -8.22
N VAL A 26 -1.07 12.96 -7.60
CA VAL A 26 -0.42 13.32 -6.35
C VAL A 26 1.07 13.46 -6.67
N GLY A 27 1.48 14.63 -7.10
CA GLY A 27 2.78 14.84 -7.71
C GLY A 27 2.98 13.94 -8.94
N LYS A 28 3.99 13.07 -8.89
CA LYS A 28 4.28 12.10 -9.97
C LYS A 28 3.45 10.82 -9.90
N VAL A 29 2.70 10.59 -8.81
CA VAL A 29 1.91 9.37 -8.61
C VAL A 29 0.48 9.59 -9.10
N LEU A 30 0.04 8.74 -10.03
CA LEU A 30 -1.35 8.70 -10.48
C LEU A 30 -2.17 7.89 -9.48
N VAL A 31 -3.38 8.37 -9.17
CA VAL A 31 -4.30 7.72 -8.23
C VAL A 31 -5.70 7.67 -8.85
N GLY A 32 -6.29 6.48 -8.88
CA GLY A 32 -7.57 6.25 -9.56
C GLY A 32 -7.41 5.89 -11.03
N GLY A 33 -8.52 5.68 -11.73
CA GLY A 33 -8.53 5.16 -13.08
C GLY A 33 -7.86 3.79 -13.15
N ASP A 34 -6.98 3.60 -14.11
CA ASP A 34 -6.22 2.37 -14.32
C ASP A 34 -4.87 2.35 -13.58
N ALA A 35 -4.54 3.40 -12.81
CA ALA A 35 -3.29 3.47 -12.07
C ALA A 35 -3.21 2.37 -10.98
N PRO A 36 -2.04 1.78 -10.72
CA PRO A 36 -1.87 0.81 -9.64
C PRO A 36 -2.30 1.36 -8.29
N VAL A 37 -2.82 0.49 -7.41
CA VAL A 37 -3.15 0.89 -6.04
C VAL A 37 -1.87 1.30 -5.31
N SER A 38 -1.81 2.55 -4.83
CA SER A 38 -0.63 3.11 -4.17
C SER A 38 -0.64 2.85 -2.66
N VAL A 39 0.55 2.67 -2.09
CA VAL A 39 0.76 2.56 -0.64
C VAL A 39 1.22 3.90 -0.10
N GLN A 40 0.47 4.45 0.84
CA GLN A 40 0.81 5.67 1.56
C GLN A 40 1.16 5.35 3.00
N SER A 41 2.18 6.03 3.56
CA SER A 41 2.44 6.04 4.99
C SER A 41 2.49 7.48 5.54
N MET A 42 2.87 7.63 6.78
CA MET A 42 2.94 8.91 7.46
C MET A 42 4.18 8.95 8.36
N THR A 43 4.87 10.09 8.38
CA THR A 43 5.98 10.29 9.33
C THR A 43 5.48 10.41 10.76
N THR A 44 6.31 9.99 11.69
CA THR A 44 6.10 10.13 13.15
C THR A 44 7.04 11.17 13.77
N THR A 45 7.97 11.69 12.98
CA THR A 45 8.88 12.76 13.38
C THR A 45 8.13 14.09 13.52
N PRO A 46 8.56 15.01 14.39
CA PRO A 46 8.10 16.40 14.34
C PRO A 46 8.43 17.00 12.98
N THR A 47 7.44 17.54 12.27
CA THR A 47 7.61 18.02 10.88
C THR A 47 8.59 19.19 10.80
N ASN A 48 8.66 20.03 11.84
CA ASN A 48 9.65 21.11 11.93
C ASN A 48 11.11 20.63 12.09
N ASP A 49 11.34 19.36 12.40
CA ASP A 49 12.67 18.73 12.30
C ASP A 49 12.86 18.17 10.90
N VAL A 50 13.22 19.05 9.95
CA VAL A 50 13.35 18.74 8.52
C VAL A 50 14.27 17.54 8.28
N ASN A 51 15.42 17.51 8.95
CA ASN A 51 16.41 16.44 8.72
C ASN A 51 15.90 15.07 9.14
N LYS A 52 15.30 14.95 10.34
CA LYS A 52 14.74 13.67 10.78
C LYS A 52 13.55 13.26 9.92
N THR A 53 12.73 14.22 9.50
CA THR A 53 11.58 13.95 8.65
C THR A 53 12.02 13.44 7.27
N LEU A 54 13.03 14.06 6.64
CA LEU A 54 13.57 13.60 5.37
C LEU A 54 14.26 12.24 5.48
N GLN A 55 14.97 11.97 6.59
CA GLN A 55 15.55 10.66 6.85
C GLN A 55 14.46 9.60 6.93
N GLN A 56 13.39 9.83 7.70
CA GLN A 56 12.28 8.87 7.80
C GLN A 56 11.55 8.70 6.45
N ILE A 57 11.41 9.76 5.64
CA ILE A 57 10.88 9.66 4.28
C ILE A 57 11.77 8.77 3.41
N ALA A 58 13.10 8.88 3.50
CA ALA A 58 14.02 8.01 2.78
C ALA A 58 13.88 6.53 3.18
N GLU A 59 13.73 6.24 4.48
CA GLU A 59 13.47 4.90 4.99
C GLU A 59 12.14 4.33 4.46
N LEU A 60 11.08 5.15 4.45
CA LEU A 60 9.78 4.77 3.89
C LEU A 60 9.86 4.53 2.37
N THR A 61 10.61 5.36 1.66
CA THR A 61 10.84 5.21 0.21
C THR A 61 11.55 3.89 -0.09
N ALA A 62 12.61 3.59 0.66
CA ALA A 62 13.34 2.33 0.53
C ALA A 62 12.46 1.10 0.81
N ALA A 63 11.48 1.23 1.72
CA ALA A 63 10.50 0.18 1.99
C ALA A 63 9.42 0.02 0.89
N GLY A 64 9.39 0.90 -0.12
CA GLY A 64 8.44 0.88 -1.23
C GLY A 64 7.17 1.71 -1.02
N CYS A 65 7.22 2.73 -0.14
CA CYS A 65 6.15 3.71 0.02
C CYS A 65 6.05 4.59 -1.24
N ASP A 66 4.85 4.75 -1.77
CA ASP A 66 4.62 5.57 -2.98
C ASP A 66 4.38 7.05 -2.65
N ILE A 67 3.75 7.33 -1.50
CA ILE A 67 3.32 8.67 -1.08
C ILE A 67 3.50 8.79 0.41
N VAL A 68 4.07 9.90 0.90
CA VAL A 68 4.21 10.16 2.33
C VAL A 68 3.33 11.31 2.78
N ARG A 69 2.80 11.24 4.00
CA ARG A 69 2.06 12.31 4.65
C ARG A 69 2.83 12.82 5.86
N VAL A 70 2.89 14.14 6.04
CA VAL A 70 3.48 14.82 7.19
C VAL A 70 2.41 15.62 7.93
N ALA A 71 2.47 15.66 9.26
CA ALA A 71 1.54 16.45 10.06
C ALA A 71 1.93 17.93 10.02
N CYS A 72 0.94 18.82 9.96
CA CYS A 72 1.19 20.27 10.01
C CYS A 72 0.22 20.95 11.00
N PRO A 73 0.40 20.73 12.32
CA PRO A 73 -0.47 21.30 13.33
C PRO A 73 -0.09 22.74 13.73
N ARG A 74 1.12 23.22 13.46
CA ARG A 74 1.66 24.50 13.92
C ARG A 74 2.36 25.25 12.80
N GLN A 75 2.64 26.55 13.04
CA GLN A 75 3.31 27.42 12.08
C GLN A 75 4.72 26.92 11.73
N GLU A 76 5.50 26.48 12.71
CA GLU A 76 6.85 25.95 12.48
C GLU A 76 6.86 24.73 11.57
N ASP A 77 5.77 23.93 11.63
CA ASP A 77 5.61 22.78 10.74
C ASP A 77 5.28 23.24 9.31
N ALA A 78 4.44 24.28 9.15
CA ALA A 78 4.16 24.89 7.87
C ALA A 78 5.40 25.52 7.23
N ASP A 79 6.22 26.20 8.02
CA ASP A 79 7.47 26.81 7.58
C ASP A 79 8.51 25.79 7.11
N ALA A 80 8.43 24.54 7.59
CA ALA A 80 9.31 23.44 7.19
C ALA A 80 8.88 22.75 5.88
N LEU A 81 7.62 22.88 5.45
CA LEU A 81 7.09 22.18 4.28
C LEU A 81 7.85 22.43 2.97
N PRO A 82 8.30 23.66 2.65
CA PRO A 82 9.03 23.91 1.40
C PRO A 82 10.29 23.05 1.27
N GLU A 83 11.09 22.96 2.33
CA GLU A 83 12.33 22.15 2.31
C GLU A 83 12.01 20.66 2.25
N ILE A 84 10.98 20.19 2.96
CA ILE A 84 10.56 18.79 2.94
C ILE A 84 10.01 18.41 1.55
N ALA A 85 9.13 19.22 0.97
CA ALA A 85 8.53 18.96 -0.33
C ALA A 85 9.59 18.94 -1.45
N LYS A 86 10.55 19.85 -1.39
CA LYS A 86 11.64 19.98 -2.36
C LYS A 86 12.62 18.79 -2.34
N HIS A 87 12.97 18.28 -1.18
CA HIS A 87 14.00 17.24 -1.02
C HIS A 87 13.43 15.82 -0.83
N SER A 88 12.12 15.66 -0.71
CA SER A 88 11.49 14.35 -0.63
C SER A 88 11.60 13.60 -1.96
N GLN A 89 11.98 12.33 -1.90
CA GLN A 89 12.07 11.43 -3.06
C GLN A 89 10.68 11.01 -3.58
N ILE A 90 9.67 11.03 -2.72
CA ILE A 90 8.28 10.67 -3.01
C ILE A 90 7.33 11.85 -2.73
N PRO A 91 6.15 11.92 -3.36
CA PRO A 91 5.20 12.99 -3.14
C PRO A 91 4.81 13.17 -1.68
N VAL A 92 4.81 14.43 -1.22
CA VAL A 92 4.46 14.80 0.16
C VAL A 92 3.02 15.30 0.23
N ILE A 93 2.25 14.79 1.17
CA ILE A 93 0.92 15.29 1.53
C ILE A 93 1.02 16.03 2.88
N ALA A 94 0.58 17.27 2.94
CA ALA A 94 0.41 17.98 4.20
C ALA A 94 -0.94 17.62 4.85
N ASP A 95 -0.91 17.29 6.15
CA ASP A 95 -2.10 16.93 6.92
C ASP A 95 -2.56 18.10 7.79
N ILE A 96 -3.59 18.79 7.35
CA ILE A 96 -4.10 20.00 7.98
C ILE A 96 -5.40 19.71 8.72
N HIS A 97 -5.44 20.05 10.02
CA HIS A 97 -6.58 19.74 10.88
C HIS A 97 -7.40 20.96 11.30
N PHE A 98 -6.79 22.12 11.54
CA PHE A 98 -7.46 23.21 12.25
C PHE A 98 -7.33 24.60 11.61
N GLN A 99 -6.32 24.86 10.81
CA GLN A 99 -6.00 26.20 10.30
C GLN A 99 -6.04 26.23 8.76
N PRO A 100 -7.04 26.90 8.17
CA PRO A 100 -7.10 27.03 6.71
C PRO A 100 -5.88 27.71 6.10
N SER A 101 -5.22 28.64 6.82
CA SER A 101 -3.98 29.29 6.34
C SER A 101 -2.86 28.30 6.03
N TYR A 102 -2.80 27.18 6.75
CA TYR A 102 -1.79 26.14 6.48
C TYR A 102 -2.07 25.34 5.20
N VAL A 103 -3.33 25.33 4.71
CA VAL A 103 -3.65 24.74 3.41
C VAL A 103 -2.96 25.53 2.32
N PHE A 104 -3.07 26.86 2.34
CA PHE A 104 -2.41 27.73 1.37
C PHE A 104 -0.90 27.63 1.48
N ALA A 105 -0.35 27.65 2.71
CA ALA A 105 1.08 27.48 2.92
C ALA A 105 1.61 26.13 2.37
N ALA A 106 0.86 25.05 2.53
CA ALA A 106 1.22 23.73 2.01
C ALA A 106 1.17 23.68 0.46
N ILE A 107 0.17 24.32 -0.15
CA ILE A 107 0.06 24.45 -1.60
C ILE A 107 1.25 25.26 -2.15
N GLU A 108 1.53 26.42 -1.58
CA GLU A 108 2.65 27.30 -1.96
C GLU A 108 4.01 26.65 -1.74
N ALA A 109 4.14 25.82 -0.70
CA ALA A 109 5.32 25.01 -0.41
C ALA A 109 5.62 23.92 -1.43
N GLY A 110 4.70 23.64 -2.39
CA GLY A 110 4.84 22.61 -3.39
C GLY A 110 4.51 21.19 -2.89
N CYS A 111 3.72 21.07 -1.82
CA CYS A 111 3.17 19.78 -1.42
C CYS A 111 2.30 19.21 -2.55
N ALA A 112 2.48 17.93 -2.85
CA ALA A 112 1.77 17.25 -3.94
C ALA A 112 0.26 17.12 -3.70
N ALA A 113 -0.14 17.10 -2.43
CA ALA A 113 -1.53 17.15 -2.02
C ALA A 113 -1.67 17.72 -0.61
N VAL A 114 -2.90 18.11 -0.27
CA VAL A 114 -3.28 18.53 1.08
C VAL A 114 -4.45 17.69 1.57
N ARG A 115 -4.35 17.18 2.79
CA ARG A 115 -5.48 16.52 3.45
C ARG A 115 -6.22 17.52 4.31
N VAL A 116 -7.50 17.63 4.07
CA VAL A 116 -8.45 18.42 4.85
C VAL A 116 -9.42 17.51 5.60
N ASN A 117 -9.81 17.91 6.82
CA ASN A 117 -10.79 17.17 7.62
C ASN A 117 -12.03 18.05 7.87
N PRO A 118 -13.12 17.81 7.13
CA PRO A 118 -14.31 18.64 7.20
C PRO A 118 -14.95 18.69 8.59
N GLY A 119 -14.87 17.59 9.35
CA GLY A 119 -15.44 17.52 10.70
C GLY A 119 -14.77 18.43 11.72
N ASN A 120 -13.55 18.86 11.48
CA ASN A 120 -12.79 19.70 12.42
C ASN A 120 -12.93 21.20 12.11
N ILE A 121 -13.40 21.62 10.94
CA ILE A 121 -13.29 23.00 10.50
C ILE A 121 -14.49 23.46 9.69
N ARG A 122 -15.44 24.10 10.35
CA ARG A 122 -16.51 24.90 9.67
C ARG A 122 -15.94 26.06 8.84
N ARG A 123 -14.73 26.54 9.14
CA ARG A 123 -14.07 27.63 8.43
C ARG A 123 -13.53 27.24 7.06
N PHE A 124 -13.42 25.95 6.74
CA PHE A 124 -13.07 25.52 5.38
C PHE A 124 -14.21 25.75 4.40
N ASP A 125 -15.46 25.54 4.83
CA ASP A 125 -16.63 25.74 3.97
C ASP A 125 -16.66 27.18 3.40
N ASP A 126 -16.28 28.18 4.24
CA ASP A 126 -16.23 29.58 3.84
C ASP A 126 -15.06 29.90 2.89
N GLN A 127 -14.06 29.02 2.77
CA GLN A 127 -12.84 29.22 1.98
C GLN A 127 -12.63 28.16 0.88
N VAL A 128 -13.60 27.31 0.65
CA VAL A 128 -13.52 26.22 -0.36
C VAL A 128 -13.17 26.79 -1.73
N LYS A 129 -13.77 27.92 -2.12
CA LYS A 129 -13.52 28.55 -3.41
C LYS A 129 -12.05 28.97 -3.56
N GLU A 130 -11.49 29.65 -2.56
CA GLU A 130 -10.09 30.11 -2.56
C GLU A 130 -9.13 28.92 -2.52
N ILE A 131 -9.43 27.90 -1.72
CA ILE A 131 -8.64 26.67 -1.66
C ILE A 131 -8.66 25.93 -3.00
N ALA A 132 -9.84 25.76 -3.60
CA ALA A 132 -9.99 25.14 -4.90
C ALA A 132 -9.21 25.87 -6.00
N GLN A 133 -9.27 27.21 -5.99
CA GLN A 133 -8.52 28.02 -6.94
C GLN A 133 -7.00 27.89 -6.73
N ALA A 134 -6.52 28.02 -5.51
CA ALA A 134 -5.10 27.87 -5.20
C ALA A 134 -4.60 26.46 -5.57
N ALA A 135 -5.37 25.41 -5.30
CA ALA A 135 -5.04 24.05 -5.66
C ALA A 135 -4.96 23.84 -7.19
N LYS A 136 -5.90 24.43 -7.96
CA LYS A 136 -5.85 24.44 -9.42
C LYS A 136 -4.59 25.12 -9.96
N ASP A 137 -4.28 26.31 -9.45
CA ASP A 137 -3.17 27.14 -9.94
C ASP A 137 -1.80 26.46 -9.72
N HIS A 138 -1.68 25.62 -8.68
CA HIS A 138 -0.46 24.91 -8.34
C HIS A 138 -0.46 23.43 -8.77
N GLY A 139 -1.56 22.91 -9.31
CA GLY A 139 -1.70 21.49 -9.65
C GLY A 139 -1.66 20.56 -8.42
N THR A 140 -2.09 21.07 -7.27
CA THR A 140 -2.12 20.33 -6.00
C THR A 140 -3.45 19.62 -5.85
N SER A 141 -3.44 18.31 -5.64
CA SER A 141 -4.66 17.56 -5.35
C SER A 141 -5.06 17.65 -3.87
N LEU A 142 -6.33 17.37 -3.58
CA LEU A 142 -6.82 17.35 -2.20
C LEU A 142 -7.22 15.95 -1.76
N ARG A 143 -7.29 15.74 -0.46
CA ARG A 143 -7.95 14.58 0.13
C ARG A 143 -8.97 15.01 1.17
N ILE A 144 -10.22 14.73 0.90
CA ILE A 144 -11.32 14.85 1.86
C ILE A 144 -11.23 13.68 2.82
N GLY A 145 -10.90 13.94 4.09
CA GLY A 145 -10.60 12.91 5.08
C GLY A 145 -11.64 12.88 6.20
N VAL A 146 -12.71 12.14 6.03
CA VAL A 146 -13.72 11.90 7.08
C VAL A 146 -13.26 10.79 8.01
N ASN A 147 -13.24 11.06 9.30
CA ASN A 147 -12.92 10.09 10.34
C ASN A 147 -14.06 10.01 11.37
N ALA A 148 -14.36 8.81 11.86
CA ALA A 148 -15.38 8.59 12.89
C ALA A 148 -15.15 9.41 14.16
N GLY A 149 -13.88 9.52 14.61
CA GLY A 149 -13.52 10.25 15.83
C GLY A 149 -13.62 11.78 15.72
N SER A 150 -13.80 12.32 14.52
CA SER A 150 -13.92 13.76 14.27
C SER A 150 -15.05 14.08 13.28
N LEU A 151 -16.12 13.31 13.32
CA LEU A 151 -17.31 13.53 12.51
C LEU A 151 -18.01 14.84 12.94
N ASP A 152 -18.62 15.55 11.96
CA ASP A 152 -19.40 16.77 12.21
C ASP A 152 -20.48 16.53 13.27
N LYS A 153 -20.59 17.46 14.22
CA LYS A 153 -21.56 17.37 15.34
C LYS A 153 -23.00 17.25 14.88
N ARG A 154 -23.37 17.93 13.79
CA ARG A 154 -24.73 17.85 13.19
C ARG A 154 -25.05 16.42 12.77
N LEU A 155 -24.08 15.71 12.20
CA LEU A 155 -24.26 14.31 11.79
C LEU A 155 -24.26 13.37 13.00
N LEU A 156 -23.45 13.65 14.03
CA LEU A 156 -23.51 12.91 15.29
C LEU A 156 -24.87 13.07 15.99
N GLU A 157 -25.44 14.29 15.98
CA GLU A 157 -26.79 14.54 16.51
C GLU A 157 -27.87 13.82 15.69
N LYS A 158 -27.76 13.83 14.35
CA LYS A 158 -28.71 13.17 13.44
C LYS A 158 -28.68 11.65 13.54
N TYR A 159 -27.50 11.05 13.62
CA TYR A 159 -27.32 9.59 13.54
C TYR A 159 -27.00 8.93 14.89
N GLY A 160 -26.80 9.70 15.95
CA GLY A 160 -26.44 9.24 17.30
C GLY A 160 -25.01 8.74 17.46
N LYS A 161 -24.36 8.30 16.38
CA LYS A 161 -22.96 7.84 16.32
C LYS A 161 -22.41 7.93 14.89
N ALA A 162 -21.12 7.61 14.72
CA ALA A 162 -20.48 7.57 13.41
C ALA A 162 -20.88 6.29 12.66
N THR A 163 -22.10 6.26 12.10
CA THR A 163 -22.59 5.17 11.26
C THR A 163 -21.98 5.26 9.85
N PRO A 164 -22.06 4.18 9.03
CA PRO A 164 -21.67 4.25 7.62
C PRO A 164 -22.36 5.40 6.87
N GLU A 165 -23.67 5.58 7.08
CA GLU A 165 -24.47 6.64 6.45
C GLU A 165 -23.96 8.03 6.85
N ALA A 166 -23.65 8.23 8.13
CA ALA A 166 -23.14 9.50 8.63
C ALA A 166 -21.78 9.87 8.02
N LEU A 167 -20.88 8.88 7.88
CA LEU A 167 -19.57 9.07 7.25
C LEU A 167 -19.70 9.40 5.77
N VAL A 168 -20.60 8.71 5.07
CA VAL A 168 -20.86 8.93 3.63
C VAL A 168 -21.52 10.29 3.40
N GLU A 169 -22.52 10.67 4.21
CA GLU A 169 -23.17 11.98 4.10
C GLU A 169 -22.16 13.13 4.29
N SER A 170 -21.26 13.00 5.27
CA SER A 170 -20.19 13.99 5.46
C SER A 170 -19.28 14.10 4.24
N ALA A 171 -18.87 12.95 3.68
CA ALA A 171 -17.96 12.92 2.54
C ALA A 171 -18.60 13.49 1.26
N VAL A 172 -19.85 13.15 0.99
CA VAL A 172 -20.60 13.62 -0.18
C VAL A 172 -20.87 15.13 -0.07
N TRP A 173 -21.24 15.61 1.13
CA TRP A 173 -21.41 17.05 1.37
C TRP A 173 -20.15 17.83 1.03
N GLU A 174 -19.00 17.42 1.58
CA GLU A 174 -17.73 18.11 1.36
C GLU A 174 -17.27 18.02 -0.11
N ALA A 175 -17.49 16.88 -0.75
CA ALA A 175 -17.20 16.72 -2.18
C ALA A 175 -18.01 17.70 -3.02
N SER A 176 -19.31 17.89 -2.72
CA SER A 176 -20.18 18.81 -3.44
C SER A 176 -19.69 20.26 -3.36
N LEU A 177 -19.14 20.69 -2.22
CA LEU A 177 -18.60 22.04 -2.07
C LEU A 177 -17.43 22.33 -3.02
N PHE A 178 -16.53 21.35 -3.22
CA PHE A 178 -15.44 21.49 -4.17
C PHE A 178 -15.92 21.39 -5.63
N GLU A 179 -16.86 20.50 -5.92
CA GLU A 179 -17.42 20.32 -7.26
C GLU A 179 -18.25 21.53 -7.72
N GLU A 180 -18.93 22.27 -6.82
CA GLU A 180 -19.58 23.56 -7.10
C GLU A 180 -18.61 24.62 -7.63
N HIS A 181 -17.33 24.51 -7.31
CA HIS A 181 -16.25 25.36 -7.82
C HIS A 181 -15.45 24.71 -8.95
N ASP A 182 -16.01 23.68 -9.61
CA ASP A 182 -15.36 22.97 -10.70
C ASP A 182 -13.98 22.43 -10.32
N PHE A 183 -13.81 21.98 -9.07
CA PHE A 183 -12.60 21.34 -8.59
C PHE A 183 -12.85 19.84 -8.41
N HIS A 184 -12.13 19.03 -9.20
CA HIS A 184 -12.33 17.58 -9.27
C HIS A 184 -11.07 16.78 -8.88
N ASP A 185 -9.94 17.44 -8.66
CA ASP A 185 -8.67 16.80 -8.32
C ASP A 185 -8.59 16.44 -6.83
N PHE A 186 -9.52 15.61 -6.38
CA PHE A 186 -9.51 15.12 -5.01
C PHE A 186 -9.89 13.66 -4.89
N LYS A 187 -9.40 13.03 -3.82
CA LYS A 187 -9.76 11.69 -3.35
C LYS A 187 -10.44 11.76 -2.00
N ILE A 188 -11.19 10.72 -1.65
CA ILE A 188 -11.99 10.69 -0.42
C ILE A 188 -11.56 9.52 0.47
N SER A 189 -11.64 9.70 1.78
CA SER A 189 -11.55 8.64 2.76
C SER A 189 -12.64 8.76 3.81
N VAL A 190 -13.28 7.64 4.16
CA VAL A 190 -14.29 7.50 5.22
C VAL A 190 -13.82 6.43 6.18
N LYS A 191 -13.08 6.84 7.21
CA LYS A 191 -12.35 5.93 8.09
C LYS A 191 -13.09 5.67 9.39
N HIS A 192 -13.05 4.40 9.82
CA HIS A 192 -13.54 3.94 11.10
C HIS A 192 -12.54 2.96 11.73
N ASN A 193 -12.56 2.79 13.06
CA ASN A 193 -11.74 1.82 13.76
C ASN A 193 -12.33 0.40 13.75
N ASP A 194 -13.62 0.27 13.45
CA ASP A 194 -14.30 -0.98 13.19
C ASP A 194 -14.26 -1.29 11.69
N PRO A 195 -13.62 -2.41 11.29
CA PRO A 195 -13.51 -2.80 9.88
C PRO A 195 -14.87 -3.01 9.20
N VAL A 196 -15.88 -3.50 9.90
CA VAL A 196 -17.21 -3.76 9.32
C VAL A 196 -17.90 -2.45 8.95
N VAL A 197 -17.91 -1.47 9.86
CA VAL A 197 -18.47 -0.13 9.61
C VAL A 197 -17.69 0.56 8.48
N MET A 198 -16.35 0.43 8.47
CA MET A 198 -15.51 0.99 7.42
C MET A 198 -15.87 0.39 6.05
N VAL A 199 -15.95 -0.93 5.93
CA VAL A 199 -16.28 -1.60 4.66
C VAL A 199 -17.63 -1.13 4.15
N GLN A 200 -18.65 -1.11 4.99
CA GLN A 200 -19.99 -0.63 4.62
C GLN A 200 -19.97 0.83 4.14
N ALA A 201 -19.25 1.71 4.85
CA ALA A 201 -19.13 3.12 4.46
C ALA A 201 -18.47 3.29 3.09
N TYR A 202 -17.38 2.56 2.81
CA TYR A 202 -16.71 2.64 1.50
C TYR A 202 -17.54 2.02 0.37
N GLU A 203 -18.27 0.93 0.61
CA GLU A 203 -19.20 0.36 -0.37
C GLU A 203 -20.28 1.36 -0.75
N MET A 204 -20.93 1.95 0.26
CA MET A 204 -21.95 2.99 0.04
C MET A 204 -21.39 4.22 -0.68
N LEU A 205 -20.17 4.66 -0.33
CA LEU A 205 -19.54 5.79 -0.97
C LEU A 205 -19.17 5.49 -2.43
N ALA A 206 -18.73 4.27 -2.70
CA ALA A 206 -18.36 3.81 -4.04
C ALA A 206 -19.54 3.85 -5.03
N GLU A 207 -20.78 3.75 -4.56
CA GLU A 207 -22.00 3.84 -5.36
C GLU A 207 -22.45 5.30 -5.62
N ARG A 208 -21.89 6.28 -4.90
CA ARG A 208 -22.31 7.69 -4.94
C ARG A 208 -21.59 8.54 -5.96
N GLY A 209 -20.42 8.13 -6.43
CA GLY A 209 -19.64 8.92 -7.38
C GLY A 209 -18.40 8.17 -7.86
N ASP A 210 -17.61 8.81 -8.68
CA ASP A 210 -16.42 8.25 -9.32
C ASP A 210 -15.10 8.70 -8.67
N TRP A 211 -15.15 9.23 -7.46
CA TRP A 211 -13.95 9.69 -6.73
C TRP A 211 -12.98 8.55 -6.45
N PRO A 212 -11.66 8.76 -6.56
CA PRO A 212 -10.67 7.84 -6.03
C PRO A 212 -10.82 7.71 -4.52
N LEU A 213 -10.70 6.48 -4.01
CA LEU A 213 -10.91 6.18 -2.59
C LEU A 213 -9.60 5.79 -1.91
N HIS A 214 -9.30 6.47 -0.80
CA HIS A 214 -8.17 6.18 0.07
C HIS A 214 -8.60 5.34 1.26
N LEU A 215 -8.25 4.05 1.23
CA LEU A 215 -8.63 3.11 2.28
C LEU A 215 -7.71 3.23 3.52
N GLY A 216 -8.29 3.06 4.69
CA GLY A 216 -7.54 3.02 5.95
C GLY A 216 -8.44 2.74 7.14
N VAL A 217 -8.06 1.77 7.96
CA VAL A 217 -8.62 1.58 9.30
C VAL A 217 -7.94 2.58 10.23
N THR A 218 -8.71 3.45 10.88
CA THR A 218 -8.13 4.39 11.86
C THR A 218 -7.94 3.69 13.20
N GLU A 219 -6.86 4.02 13.90
CA GLU A 219 -6.59 3.49 15.25
C GLU A 219 -6.68 1.95 15.31
N ALA A 220 -6.07 1.28 14.33
CA ALA A 220 -6.19 -0.18 14.20
C ALA A 220 -5.53 -0.94 15.35
N GLY A 221 -4.56 -0.35 16.04
CA GLY A 221 -3.93 -0.87 17.24
C GLY A 221 -2.53 -1.44 17.02
N PRO A 222 -2.05 -2.30 17.96
CA PRO A 222 -0.74 -2.92 17.87
C PRO A 222 -0.54 -3.72 16.58
N ALA A 223 0.72 -3.97 16.21
CA ALA A 223 1.11 -4.54 14.91
C ALA A 223 0.27 -5.77 14.50
N PHE A 224 0.13 -6.77 15.36
CA PHE A 224 -0.63 -7.98 15.06
C PHE A 224 -2.12 -7.70 14.81
N GLN A 225 -2.80 -7.03 15.75
CA GLN A 225 -4.22 -6.72 15.63
C GLN A 225 -4.51 -5.76 14.48
N GLY A 226 -3.68 -4.71 14.35
CA GLY A 226 -3.83 -3.71 13.29
C GLY A 226 -3.62 -4.28 11.90
N THR A 227 -2.69 -5.21 11.75
CA THR A 227 -2.47 -5.97 10.50
C THR A 227 -3.70 -6.78 10.13
N ILE A 228 -4.28 -7.52 11.08
CA ILE A 228 -5.48 -8.32 10.83
C ILE A 228 -6.66 -7.42 10.43
N LYS A 229 -6.93 -6.35 11.18
CA LYS A 229 -8.02 -5.41 10.87
C LYS A 229 -7.85 -4.79 9.49
N SER A 230 -6.64 -4.34 9.14
CA SER A 230 -6.34 -3.75 7.84
C SER A 230 -6.49 -4.77 6.71
N SER A 231 -5.97 -5.98 6.89
CA SER A 231 -6.07 -7.06 5.91
C SER A 231 -7.51 -7.45 5.63
N VAL A 232 -8.34 -7.57 6.67
CA VAL A 232 -9.77 -7.88 6.54
C VAL A 232 -10.51 -6.77 5.78
N ALA A 233 -10.34 -5.51 6.20
CA ALA A 233 -11.05 -4.38 5.60
C ALA A 233 -10.61 -4.14 4.14
N PHE A 234 -9.29 -4.13 3.89
CA PHE A 234 -8.76 -3.89 2.54
C PHE A 234 -9.05 -5.09 1.63
N GLY A 235 -8.93 -6.32 2.13
CA GLY A 235 -9.29 -7.52 1.40
C GLY A 235 -10.74 -7.51 0.96
N ALA A 236 -11.68 -7.16 1.86
CA ALA A 236 -13.10 -7.07 1.55
C ALA A 236 -13.42 -6.02 0.46
N LEU A 237 -12.75 -4.87 0.46
CA LEU A 237 -12.97 -3.78 -0.51
C LEU A 237 -12.24 -4.00 -1.82
N LEU A 238 -10.93 -4.27 -1.76
CA LEU A 238 -10.10 -4.47 -2.94
C LEU A 238 -10.52 -5.69 -3.77
N SER A 239 -11.03 -6.75 -3.12
CA SER A 239 -11.60 -7.91 -3.81
C SER A 239 -12.84 -7.58 -4.65
N LYS A 240 -13.49 -6.45 -4.37
CA LYS A 240 -14.62 -5.91 -5.15
C LYS A 240 -14.20 -4.77 -6.10
N GLY A 241 -12.89 -4.55 -6.25
CA GLY A 241 -12.34 -3.48 -7.07
C GLY A 241 -12.45 -2.08 -6.44
N ILE A 242 -12.78 -1.96 -5.15
CA ILE A 242 -12.93 -0.69 -4.44
C ILE A 242 -11.64 -0.33 -3.71
N GLY A 243 -11.05 0.82 -4.05
CA GLY A 243 -9.85 1.35 -3.44
C GLY A 243 -8.75 1.68 -4.44
N ASP A 244 -8.17 2.87 -4.32
CA ASP A 244 -7.19 3.43 -5.25
C ASP A 244 -5.85 3.73 -4.58
N THR A 245 -5.87 3.93 -3.27
CA THR A 245 -4.70 4.09 -2.42
C THR A 245 -4.99 3.58 -1.02
N ILE A 246 -4.01 3.01 -0.34
CA ILE A 246 -4.18 2.43 0.98
C ILE A 246 -3.17 3.02 1.98
N ARG A 247 -3.58 3.07 3.25
CA ARG A 247 -2.68 3.32 4.37
C ARG A 247 -3.00 2.39 5.52
N VAL A 248 -2.07 1.50 5.86
CA VAL A 248 -2.10 0.71 7.08
C VAL A 248 -1.74 1.62 8.26
N SER A 249 -2.41 1.47 9.40
CA SER A 249 -2.15 2.24 10.61
C SER A 249 -1.84 1.28 11.76
N LEU A 250 -0.61 1.33 12.26
CA LEU A 250 -0.13 0.46 13.32
C LEU A 250 0.51 1.28 14.45
N SER A 251 0.38 0.80 15.69
CA SER A 251 1.23 1.25 16.79
C SER A 251 2.60 0.56 16.68
N ALA A 252 3.35 0.88 15.62
CA ALA A 252 4.64 0.30 15.24
C ALA A 252 5.43 1.30 14.36
N PRO A 253 6.70 1.07 14.05
CA PRO A 253 7.45 1.88 13.10
C PRO A 253 6.74 1.99 11.75
N PRO A 254 6.68 3.17 11.10
CA PRO A 254 5.93 3.37 9.86
C PRO A 254 6.37 2.48 8.68
N VAL A 255 7.63 2.02 8.69
CA VAL A 255 8.13 1.05 7.70
C VAL A 255 7.32 -0.25 7.72
N GLU A 256 6.89 -0.71 8.91
CA GLU A 256 6.07 -1.91 9.04
C GLU A 256 4.67 -1.72 8.41
N GLU A 257 4.11 -0.50 8.47
CA GLU A 257 2.85 -0.17 7.79
C GLU A 257 2.97 -0.34 6.28
N VAL A 258 4.11 0.08 5.69
CA VAL A 258 4.39 -0.05 4.26
C VAL A 258 4.53 -1.51 3.86
N LYS A 259 5.31 -2.29 4.61
CA LYS A 259 5.49 -3.74 4.37
C LYS A 259 4.15 -4.48 4.37
N VAL A 260 3.33 -4.24 5.38
CA VAL A 260 1.98 -4.84 5.48
C VAL A 260 1.10 -4.40 4.31
N GLY A 261 1.10 -3.13 3.94
CA GLY A 261 0.33 -2.61 2.81
C GLY A 261 0.72 -3.26 1.48
N LEU A 262 2.01 -3.36 1.20
CA LEU A 262 2.53 -4.03 0.01
C LEU A 262 2.15 -5.52 -0.01
N GLN A 263 2.30 -6.21 1.14
CA GLN A 263 1.96 -7.63 1.25
C GLN A 263 0.47 -7.89 0.99
N ILE A 264 -0.42 -7.02 1.47
CA ILE A 264 -1.86 -7.11 1.18
C ILE A 264 -2.11 -6.97 -0.33
N LEU A 265 -1.50 -5.98 -0.99
CA LEU A 265 -1.68 -5.77 -2.43
C LEU A 265 -1.10 -6.92 -3.27
N GLN A 266 0.06 -7.43 -2.90
CA GLN A 266 0.69 -8.58 -3.56
C GLN A 266 -0.15 -9.85 -3.40
N SER A 267 -0.72 -10.08 -2.21
CA SER A 267 -1.61 -11.23 -1.96
C SER A 267 -2.90 -11.19 -2.79
N LEU A 268 -3.31 -9.99 -3.25
CA LEU A 268 -4.48 -9.79 -4.12
C LEU A 268 -4.12 -9.64 -5.62
N ASN A 269 -2.85 -9.83 -5.99
CA ASN A 269 -2.34 -9.60 -7.35
C ASN A 269 -2.56 -8.16 -7.88
N LEU A 270 -2.63 -7.18 -6.97
CA LEU A 270 -2.76 -5.75 -7.30
C LEU A 270 -1.40 -5.01 -7.36
N ARG A 271 -0.34 -5.69 -6.98
CA ARG A 271 1.07 -5.28 -7.11
C ARG A 271 1.88 -6.51 -7.52
N GLU A 272 2.96 -6.28 -8.24
CA GLU A 272 3.93 -7.34 -8.53
C GLU A 272 4.42 -7.98 -7.23
N ARG A 273 4.43 -9.30 -7.23
CA ARG A 273 5.02 -10.05 -6.13
C ARG A 273 6.52 -9.87 -6.21
N LYS A 274 7.13 -9.57 -5.09
CA LYS A 274 8.56 -9.74 -4.87
C LYS A 274 8.81 -11.17 -4.39
N LEU A 275 9.89 -11.39 -3.67
CA LEU A 275 10.15 -12.67 -3.03
C LEU A 275 8.95 -13.12 -2.17
N GLU A 276 8.45 -14.32 -2.41
CA GLU A 276 7.40 -14.98 -1.62
C GLU A 276 7.93 -16.30 -1.05
N ILE A 277 7.94 -16.41 0.27
CA ILE A 277 8.27 -17.69 0.94
C ILE A 277 6.97 -18.40 1.28
N VAL A 278 6.78 -19.58 0.71
CA VAL A 278 5.66 -20.48 1.01
C VAL A 278 6.17 -21.61 1.89
N SER A 279 5.66 -21.73 3.10
CA SER A 279 6.06 -22.81 4.00
C SER A 279 4.87 -23.58 4.54
N CYS A 280 5.04 -24.89 4.75
CA CYS A 280 3.99 -25.68 5.35
C CYS A 280 3.92 -25.45 6.88
N PRO A 281 2.73 -25.67 7.51
CA PRO A 281 2.54 -25.40 8.94
C PRO A 281 3.23 -26.42 9.88
N SER A 282 4.17 -27.21 9.39
CA SER A 282 4.92 -28.20 10.20
C SER A 282 4.01 -29.15 10.97
N CYS A 283 3.07 -29.80 10.28
CA CYS A 283 2.16 -30.78 10.90
C CYS A 283 2.91 -32.04 11.37
N GLY A 284 2.24 -32.99 12.05
CA GLY A 284 2.82 -34.25 12.55
C GLY A 284 3.49 -35.16 11.51
N ARG A 285 3.49 -34.79 10.23
CA ARG A 285 4.22 -35.46 9.14
C ARG A 285 5.57 -34.81 8.83
N ALA A 286 5.85 -33.63 9.37
CA ALA A 286 7.10 -32.93 9.14
C ALA A 286 8.26 -33.73 9.75
N GLN A 287 9.34 -33.87 8.99
CA GLN A 287 10.55 -34.59 9.37
C GLN A 287 11.74 -33.65 9.61
N VAL A 288 11.51 -32.35 9.47
CA VAL A 288 12.48 -31.29 9.70
C VAL A 288 11.77 -30.14 10.42
N ASP A 289 12.53 -29.27 11.07
CA ASP A 289 12.02 -28.04 11.64
C ASP A 289 11.78 -26.99 10.54
N VAL A 290 10.56 -27.03 9.96
CA VAL A 290 10.16 -26.13 8.87
C VAL A 290 10.17 -24.67 9.29
N TYR A 291 9.83 -24.38 10.56
CA TYR A 291 9.80 -23.03 11.08
C TYR A 291 11.20 -22.39 11.01
N THR A 292 12.17 -23.06 11.61
CA THR A 292 13.57 -22.61 11.59
C THR A 292 14.13 -22.52 10.16
N LEU A 293 13.83 -23.53 9.30
CA LEU A 293 14.27 -23.50 7.91
C LEU A 293 13.68 -22.31 7.13
N ALA A 294 12.39 -22.06 7.28
CA ALA A 294 11.71 -20.93 6.60
C ALA A 294 12.24 -19.57 7.07
N GLU A 295 12.49 -19.41 8.39
CA GLU A 295 13.11 -18.20 8.93
C GLU A 295 14.53 -17.97 8.37
N GLN A 296 15.35 -19.01 8.34
CA GLN A 296 16.72 -18.93 7.81
C GLN A 296 16.73 -18.61 6.32
N VAL A 297 15.85 -19.22 5.51
CA VAL A 297 15.71 -18.92 4.08
C VAL A 297 15.23 -17.47 3.89
N THR A 298 14.24 -17.03 4.67
CA THR A 298 13.75 -15.65 4.63
C THR A 298 14.85 -14.65 4.93
N ALA A 299 15.62 -14.89 5.99
CA ALA A 299 16.75 -14.03 6.38
C ALA A 299 17.87 -14.02 5.34
N GLY A 300 18.18 -15.17 4.73
CA GLY A 300 19.22 -15.29 3.71
C GLY A 300 18.85 -14.67 2.37
N LEU A 301 17.56 -14.47 2.11
CA LEU A 301 17.03 -13.84 0.89
C LEU A 301 16.51 -12.41 1.14
N GLU A 302 16.74 -11.86 2.33
CA GLU A 302 16.34 -10.49 2.66
C GLU A 302 16.96 -9.48 1.68
N GLY A 303 16.13 -8.58 1.16
CA GLY A 303 16.56 -7.59 0.15
C GLY A 303 16.50 -8.07 -1.29
N MET A 304 16.15 -9.31 -1.57
CA MET A 304 15.91 -9.79 -2.94
C MET A 304 14.63 -9.18 -3.52
N GLU A 305 14.77 -8.43 -4.61
CA GLU A 305 13.65 -7.70 -5.22
C GLU A 305 12.99 -8.43 -6.41
N VAL A 306 13.53 -9.56 -6.82
CA VAL A 306 12.98 -10.35 -7.94
C VAL A 306 11.70 -11.10 -7.54
N PRO A 307 10.74 -11.28 -8.47
CA PRO A 307 9.49 -11.99 -8.21
C PRO A 307 9.72 -13.51 -8.18
N LEU A 308 10.32 -13.99 -7.09
CA LEU A 308 10.67 -15.40 -6.89
C LEU A 308 9.79 -16.02 -5.80
N ARG A 309 9.13 -17.13 -6.13
CA ARG A 309 8.35 -17.93 -5.18
C ARG A 309 9.18 -19.12 -4.70
N VAL A 310 9.51 -19.14 -3.41
CA VAL A 310 10.33 -20.19 -2.78
C VAL A 310 9.48 -21.01 -1.81
N ALA A 311 9.41 -22.34 -2.02
CA ALA A 311 8.63 -23.25 -1.19
C ALA A 311 9.53 -24.03 -0.22
N VAL A 312 9.22 -23.97 1.08
CA VAL A 312 9.91 -24.72 2.15
C VAL A 312 8.96 -25.74 2.76
N MET A 313 9.10 -27.02 2.37
CA MET A 313 8.17 -28.08 2.73
C MET A 313 8.83 -29.17 3.56
N GLY A 314 8.22 -29.52 4.70
CA GLY A 314 8.78 -30.41 5.72
C GLY A 314 8.46 -31.90 5.56
N CYS A 315 7.75 -32.31 4.51
CA CYS A 315 7.42 -33.71 4.30
C CYS A 315 7.30 -34.07 2.83
N VAL A 316 7.35 -35.40 2.56
CA VAL A 316 7.24 -35.96 1.19
C VAL A 316 5.80 -36.19 0.71
N VAL A 317 4.77 -35.81 1.49
CA VAL A 317 3.38 -36.07 1.14
C VAL A 317 2.84 -34.94 0.25
N ASN A 318 2.74 -33.73 0.78
CA ASN A 318 2.32 -32.55 0.00
C ASN A 318 3.50 -31.74 -0.54
N GLY A 319 4.68 -31.91 0.09
CA GLY A 319 5.88 -31.14 -0.22
C GLY A 319 6.27 -31.14 -1.70
N PRO A 320 6.33 -32.30 -2.38
CA PRO A 320 6.67 -32.33 -3.80
C PRO A 320 5.67 -31.59 -4.69
N GLY A 321 4.37 -31.60 -4.35
CA GLY A 321 3.35 -30.87 -5.10
C GLY A 321 3.56 -29.36 -5.01
N GLU A 322 3.61 -28.84 -3.79
CA GLU A 322 3.80 -27.40 -3.51
C GLU A 322 5.16 -26.89 -4.00
N ALA A 323 6.22 -27.70 -3.84
CA ALA A 323 7.55 -27.35 -4.33
C ALA A 323 7.63 -27.27 -5.87
N ARG A 324 6.79 -28.04 -6.57
CA ARG A 324 6.71 -28.00 -8.05
C ARG A 324 5.99 -26.76 -8.57
N GLU A 325 5.06 -26.21 -7.81
CA GLU A 325 4.32 -25.00 -8.19
C GLU A 325 5.10 -23.72 -7.92
N ALA A 326 6.19 -23.80 -7.14
CA ALA A 326 7.08 -22.69 -6.88
C ALA A 326 8.20 -22.62 -7.93
N ASP A 327 8.82 -21.45 -8.06
CA ASP A 327 10.01 -21.28 -8.93
C ASP A 327 11.21 -22.06 -8.40
N LEU A 328 11.34 -22.10 -7.08
CA LEU A 328 12.34 -22.86 -6.31
C LEU A 328 11.66 -23.48 -5.11
N GLY A 329 12.01 -24.69 -4.75
CA GLY A 329 11.42 -25.31 -3.57
C GLY A 329 12.23 -26.47 -3.01
N VAL A 330 11.94 -26.83 -1.76
CA VAL A 330 12.45 -28.02 -1.11
C VAL A 330 11.30 -28.86 -0.56
N ALA A 331 11.36 -30.16 -0.78
CA ALA A 331 10.57 -31.17 -0.08
C ALA A 331 11.48 -32.03 0.79
N SER A 332 11.32 -31.95 2.12
CA SER A 332 12.20 -32.57 3.08
C SER A 332 11.68 -33.94 3.55
N GLY A 333 12.58 -34.89 3.76
CA GLY A 333 12.26 -36.21 4.30
C GLY A 333 13.48 -37.10 4.49
N ASN A 334 13.46 -37.93 5.54
CA ASN A 334 14.55 -38.87 5.86
C ASN A 334 15.95 -38.23 5.98
N GLY A 335 16.01 -37.04 6.62
CA GLY A 335 17.26 -36.28 6.80
C GLY A 335 17.85 -35.68 5.53
N LYS A 336 17.05 -35.56 4.47
CA LYS A 336 17.42 -35.00 3.17
C LYS A 336 16.37 -34.04 2.65
N GLY A 337 16.78 -33.12 1.76
CA GLY A 337 15.90 -32.25 1.01
C GLY A 337 16.03 -32.47 -0.51
N GLN A 338 14.94 -32.69 -1.20
CA GLN A 338 14.87 -32.63 -2.66
C GLN A 338 14.64 -31.19 -3.09
N ILE A 339 15.58 -30.64 -3.86
CA ILE A 339 15.51 -29.28 -4.37
C ILE A 339 14.84 -29.28 -5.75
N PHE A 340 13.81 -28.46 -5.90
CA PHE A 340 13.03 -28.30 -7.12
C PHE A 340 13.30 -26.93 -7.72
N VAL A 341 13.51 -26.87 -9.02
CA VAL A 341 13.53 -25.62 -9.80
C VAL A 341 12.54 -25.78 -10.94
N LYS A 342 11.57 -24.87 -11.04
CA LYS A 342 10.52 -24.91 -12.09
C LYS A 342 9.85 -26.28 -12.23
N GLY A 343 9.59 -26.93 -11.10
CA GLY A 343 8.88 -28.20 -11.06
C GLY A 343 9.76 -29.47 -11.19
N GLU A 344 11.04 -29.32 -11.51
CA GLU A 344 11.96 -30.43 -11.68
C GLU A 344 12.91 -30.58 -10.49
N VAL A 345 13.16 -31.82 -10.04
CA VAL A 345 14.17 -32.10 -9.00
C VAL A 345 15.56 -31.96 -9.63
N ILE A 346 16.31 -30.96 -9.17
CA ILE A 346 17.68 -30.71 -9.66
C ILE A 346 18.74 -31.40 -8.82
N LYS A 347 18.51 -31.55 -7.52
CA LYS A 347 19.45 -32.23 -6.60
C LYS A 347 18.76 -32.68 -5.33
N THR A 348 19.41 -33.60 -4.61
CA THR A 348 19.05 -34.03 -3.27
C THR A 348 20.21 -33.75 -2.34
N VAL A 349 19.99 -33.03 -1.27
CA VAL A 349 21.01 -32.59 -0.32
C VAL A 349 20.70 -33.09 1.09
N PRO A 350 21.70 -33.23 1.99
CA PRO A 350 21.44 -33.46 3.39
C PRO A 350 20.71 -32.26 4.03
N GLU A 351 19.97 -32.50 5.12
CA GLU A 351 19.20 -31.47 5.81
C GLU A 351 20.04 -30.23 6.15
N SER A 352 21.27 -30.41 6.59
CA SER A 352 22.20 -29.34 6.96
C SER A 352 22.60 -28.42 5.80
N ALA A 353 22.42 -28.84 4.55
CA ALA A 353 22.75 -28.07 3.36
C ALA A 353 21.53 -27.46 2.64
N ILE A 354 20.32 -27.64 3.16
CA ILE A 354 19.09 -27.19 2.53
C ILE A 354 19.10 -25.66 2.38
N VAL A 355 19.33 -24.93 3.47
CA VAL A 355 19.25 -23.44 3.49
C VAL A 355 20.26 -22.85 2.53
N GLU A 356 21.53 -23.24 2.65
CA GLU A 356 22.62 -22.76 1.77
C GLU A 356 22.28 -23.03 0.29
N THR A 357 21.83 -24.25 -0.02
CA THR A 357 21.46 -24.63 -1.38
C THR A 357 20.29 -23.81 -1.93
N LEU A 358 19.25 -23.56 -1.11
CA LEU A 358 18.12 -22.74 -1.55
C LEU A 358 18.55 -21.29 -1.82
N ILE A 359 19.40 -20.72 -0.97
CA ILE A 359 19.93 -19.36 -1.16
C ILE A 359 20.78 -19.28 -2.45
N GLU A 360 21.68 -20.22 -2.66
CA GLU A 360 22.51 -20.27 -3.89
C GLU A 360 21.65 -20.38 -5.17
N GLU A 361 20.66 -21.29 -5.15
CA GLU A 361 19.78 -21.46 -6.31
C GLU A 361 18.85 -20.25 -6.53
N ALA A 362 18.37 -19.61 -5.47
CA ALA A 362 17.59 -18.38 -5.55
C ALA A 362 18.40 -17.25 -6.20
N MET A 363 19.64 -17.05 -5.76
CA MET A 363 20.54 -16.05 -6.35
C MET A 363 20.82 -16.35 -7.83
N ARG A 364 21.07 -17.62 -8.16
CA ARG A 364 21.30 -18.04 -9.55
C ARG A 364 20.08 -17.80 -10.46
N ILE A 365 18.87 -18.02 -9.93
CA ILE A 365 17.62 -17.72 -10.68
C ILE A 365 17.44 -16.21 -10.81
N ALA A 366 17.71 -15.44 -9.75
CA ALA A 366 17.61 -13.99 -9.75
C ALA A 366 18.54 -13.35 -10.82
N GLU A 367 19.79 -13.79 -10.92
CA GLU A 367 20.73 -13.34 -11.96
C GLU A 367 20.21 -13.60 -13.39
N GLN A 368 19.42 -14.65 -13.59
CA GLN A 368 18.82 -14.97 -14.90
C GLN A 368 17.52 -14.17 -15.17
N MET A 369 16.91 -13.61 -14.14
CA MET A 369 15.68 -12.81 -14.24
C MET A 369 15.98 -11.31 -14.38
N GLU A 370 17.13 -10.84 -13.92
CA GLU A 370 17.58 -9.47 -14.17
C GLU A 370 17.89 -9.30 -15.67
N PRO A 371 17.36 -8.27 -16.35
CA PRO A 371 17.74 -7.99 -17.72
C PRO A 371 19.23 -7.67 -17.73
N ALA A 372 19.97 -8.28 -18.64
CA ALA A 372 21.40 -8.01 -18.82
C ALA A 372 21.61 -6.49 -18.90
N GLU A 373 22.42 -5.91 -18.00
CA GLU A 373 22.76 -4.49 -18.03
C GLU A 373 23.27 -4.14 -19.44
N GLY A 374 22.50 -3.35 -20.21
CA GLY A 374 22.90 -2.89 -21.55
C GLY A 374 21.93 -3.10 -22.69
N ALA A 375 20.74 -3.69 -22.47
CA ALA A 375 19.70 -3.74 -23.50
C ALA A 375 18.98 -2.39 -23.55
N GLU A 376 19.42 -1.46 -24.42
CA GLU A 376 18.63 -0.28 -24.78
C GLU A 376 17.24 -0.69 -25.29
N PRO A 377 16.16 -0.02 -24.86
CA PRO A 377 14.84 -0.29 -25.38
C PRO A 377 14.82 0.11 -26.86
N THR A 378 14.76 -0.86 -27.77
CA THR A 378 14.51 -0.63 -29.18
C THR A 378 13.07 -0.14 -29.34
N VAL A 379 12.89 1.18 -29.40
CA VAL A 379 11.63 1.82 -29.80
C VAL A 379 11.51 1.62 -31.31
N THR A 380 10.74 0.67 -31.75
CA THR A 380 10.26 0.60 -33.13
C THR A 380 9.02 1.49 -33.23
N VAL A 381 9.22 2.68 -33.78
CA VAL A 381 8.14 3.55 -34.28
C VAL A 381 7.68 2.97 -35.60
N SER A 382 6.43 2.60 -35.70
CA SER A 382 5.69 2.46 -36.96
C SER A 382 4.25 2.92 -36.76
#